data_74573664dc7d07bb970c4aad3cf568c2
#
_entry.id   74573664dc7d07bb970c4aad3cf568c2
#
_cell.length_a   1.000
_cell.length_b   1.000
_cell.length_c   1.000
_cell.angle_alpha   90.00
_cell.angle_beta   90.00
_cell.angle_gamma   90.00
#
_symmetry.space_group_name_H-M   'P 1'
#
loop_
_entity.id
_entity.type
_entity.pdbx_description
1 polymer ?
#
loop_
_entity_poly.entity_id
_entity_poly.type
_entity_poly.pdbx_seq_one_letter_code
_entity_poly.pdbx_strand_id
1 'polypeptide(L)'
;MTEISENPAFVTVKGKRITGPDGHTLLLKGIGIGNWLLPEGYMWGFRRANSPRLINEVICQLTGEEGARAFWRTFYERFVTHADVRFLKQAGFNHVRASLNWRLFVTEDEPRRLAGVGYDCLDRLVAWCKAEGLYVVLDMHGAPGGQTGDNIDDSWGYPFLYECAESQALTIALWASLAERYADEPSVIGYDLLNEPIAGYFDRDIFNPRLEPLYKRIVAAIRAHDPNHIIFLGGARWNTDFSVFGPPFDDKLAYTFHRYWDPVTPALVEPYLEFSARYN
;
A
#
# COMPACT_ATOMS: atom_id res chain seq x y z
N MET A 1 -27.94 15.85 -9.26
CA MET A 1 -26.72 15.15 -9.71
C MET A 1 -25.72 16.23 -10.02
N THR A 2 -24.84 16.53 -9.11
CA THR A 2 -23.70 17.44 -9.34
C THR A 2 -22.70 16.67 -10.20
N GLU A 3 -22.46 17.13 -11.43
CA GLU A 3 -21.35 16.67 -12.25
C GLU A 3 -20.06 16.89 -11.42
N ILE A 4 -19.42 15.79 -11.01
CA ILE A 4 -18.08 15.84 -10.44
C ILE A 4 -17.19 16.30 -11.59
N SER A 5 -16.71 17.52 -11.55
CA SER A 5 -15.74 18.06 -12.50
C SER A 5 -14.52 17.13 -12.49
N GLU A 6 -14.36 16.32 -13.54
CA GLU A 6 -13.13 15.53 -13.71
C GLU A 6 -11.96 16.48 -13.78
N ASN A 7 -11.01 16.36 -12.86
CA ASN A 7 -9.76 17.09 -12.95
C ASN A 7 -8.88 16.39 -14.01
N PRO A 8 -8.66 16.96 -15.19
CA PRO A 8 -7.98 16.29 -16.31
C PRO A 8 -6.51 15.99 -16.06
N ALA A 9 -5.95 16.45 -14.95
CA ALA A 9 -4.54 16.18 -14.60
C ALA A 9 -4.34 14.79 -13.95
N PHE A 10 -5.39 14.13 -13.49
CA PHE A 10 -5.29 12.89 -12.71
C PHE A 10 -5.60 11.64 -13.54
N VAL A 11 -4.92 10.56 -13.19
CA VAL A 11 -5.32 9.21 -13.59
C VAL A 11 -6.63 8.86 -12.87
N THR A 12 -7.58 8.27 -13.56
CA THR A 12 -8.90 7.96 -13.00
C THR A 12 -9.40 6.58 -13.44
N VAL A 13 -10.53 6.16 -12.88
CA VAL A 13 -11.26 4.95 -13.31
C VAL A 13 -12.43 5.36 -14.19
N LYS A 14 -12.55 4.73 -15.37
CA LYS A 14 -13.73 4.85 -16.27
C LYS A 14 -14.23 3.45 -16.63
N GLY A 15 -15.37 3.06 -16.05
CA GLY A 15 -15.85 1.69 -16.15
C GLY A 15 -14.77 0.71 -15.64
N LYS A 16 -14.39 -0.25 -16.48
CA LYS A 16 -13.39 -1.28 -16.16
C LYS A 16 -11.93 -0.88 -16.45
N ARG A 17 -11.65 0.39 -16.65
CA ARG A 17 -10.34 0.83 -17.13
C ARG A 17 -9.76 1.92 -16.25
N ILE A 18 -8.47 1.81 -16.00
CA ILE A 18 -7.66 2.92 -15.52
C ILE A 18 -7.34 3.79 -16.74
N THR A 19 -7.63 5.07 -16.64
CA THR A 19 -7.55 6.04 -17.74
C THR A 19 -6.58 7.15 -17.37
N GLY A 20 -5.64 7.43 -18.24
CA GLY A 20 -4.68 8.51 -18.07
C GLY A 20 -5.30 9.91 -18.27
N PRO A 21 -4.55 10.98 -17.96
CA PRO A 21 -4.98 12.36 -18.16
C PRO A 21 -5.33 12.69 -19.61
N ASP A 22 -4.77 11.95 -20.56
CA ASP A 22 -5.03 12.05 -22.01
C ASP A 22 -6.34 11.38 -22.47
N GLY A 23 -7.08 10.78 -21.53
CA GLY A 23 -8.33 10.06 -21.81
C GLY A 23 -8.12 8.63 -22.36
N HIS A 24 -6.88 8.20 -22.55
CA HIS A 24 -6.59 6.84 -23.03
C HIS A 24 -6.43 5.83 -21.89
N THR A 25 -6.70 4.56 -22.20
CA THR A 25 -6.45 3.47 -21.25
C THR A 25 -4.98 3.42 -20.85
N LEU A 26 -4.72 3.52 -19.56
CA LEU A 26 -3.38 3.40 -18.98
C LEU A 26 -3.17 1.95 -18.51
N LEU A 27 -2.26 1.24 -19.19
CA LEU A 27 -1.79 -0.05 -18.71
C LEU A 27 -0.64 0.18 -17.72
N LEU A 28 -0.87 -0.16 -16.46
CA LEU A 28 0.15 -0.05 -15.43
C LEU A 28 1.18 -1.18 -15.56
N LYS A 29 2.42 -0.80 -15.88
CA LYS A 29 3.60 -1.66 -15.86
C LYS A 29 4.57 -1.14 -14.83
N GLY A 30 4.60 -1.74 -13.66
CA GLY A 30 5.40 -1.24 -12.56
C GLY A 30 6.10 -2.31 -11.76
N ILE A 31 6.75 -1.85 -10.71
CA ILE A 31 7.44 -2.70 -9.74
C ILE A 31 7.12 -2.24 -8.32
N GLY A 32 6.96 -3.20 -7.39
CA GLY A 32 6.96 -2.90 -5.97
C GLY A 32 8.37 -2.57 -5.48
N ILE A 33 8.53 -1.44 -4.82
CA ILE A 33 9.78 -1.10 -4.12
C ILE A 33 9.71 -1.74 -2.73
N GLY A 34 9.99 -3.04 -2.67
CA GLY A 34 10.08 -3.79 -1.42
C GLY A 34 11.38 -3.50 -0.66
N ASN A 35 11.44 -3.98 0.57
CA ASN A 35 12.62 -3.95 1.44
C ASN A 35 13.14 -2.55 1.84
N TRP A 36 12.68 -1.48 1.24
CA TRP A 36 13.12 -0.12 1.57
C TRP A 36 12.40 0.43 2.81
N LEU A 37 11.08 0.69 2.70
CA LEU A 37 10.31 1.23 3.82
C LEU A 37 9.59 0.12 4.62
N LEU A 38 9.64 -1.11 4.14
CA LEU A 38 9.21 -2.30 4.86
C LEU A 38 10.18 -3.45 4.56
N PRO A 39 11.22 -3.64 5.39
CA PRO A 39 12.14 -4.77 5.24
C PRO A 39 11.46 -6.10 5.58
N GLU A 40 11.66 -7.10 4.74
CA GLU A 40 11.17 -8.46 4.94
C GLU A 40 12.33 -9.43 5.13
N GLY A 41 12.24 -10.31 6.14
CA GLY A 41 13.37 -11.15 6.57
C GLY A 41 13.94 -12.03 5.47
N TYR A 42 13.12 -12.56 4.57
CA TYR A 42 13.64 -13.41 3.48
C TYR A 42 14.52 -12.63 2.49
N MET A 43 14.28 -11.33 2.29
CA MET A 43 15.14 -10.47 1.47
C MET A 43 16.49 -10.18 2.12
N TRP A 44 16.59 -10.35 3.44
CA TRP A 44 17.82 -10.22 4.23
C TRP A 44 18.53 -11.57 4.48
N GLY A 45 17.94 -12.66 4.00
CA GLY A 45 18.41 -14.02 4.28
C GLY A 45 18.14 -14.48 5.71
N PHE A 46 17.32 -13.79 6.48
CA PHE A 46 16.96 -14.14 7.83
C PHE A 46 15.80 -15.17 7.84
N ARG A 47 15.95 -16.21 8.67
CA ARG A 47 14.92 -17.26 8.81
C ARG A 47 13.89 -16.95 9.91
N ARG A 48 14.30 -16.23 10.96
CA ARG A 48 13.47 -15.97 12.16
C ARG A 48 13.17 -14.49 12.35
N ALA A 49 14.12 -13.60 12.05
CA ALA A 49 13.87 -12.18 12.03
C ALA A 49 13.18 -11.81 10.71
N ASN A 50 11.87 -12.08 10.63
CA ASN A 50 11.10 -12.03 9.40
C ASN A 50 10.23 -10.77 9.24
N SER A 51 10.19 -9.90 10.25
CA SER A 51 9.45 -8.63 10.21
C SER A 51 10.40 -7.44 10.46
N PRO A 52 10.01 -6.21 10.06
CA PRO A 52 10.82 -5.01 10.26
C PRO A 52 11.33 -4.83 11.68
N ARG A 53 10.49 -5.04 12.71
CA ARG A 53 10.91 -4.90 14.10
C ARG A 53 11.88 -5.97 14.54
N LEU A 54 11.74 -7.21 14.09
CA LEU A 54 12.67 -8.29 14.40
C LEU A 54 14.02 -8.10 13.71
N ILE A 55 14.00 -7.56 12.48
CA ILE A 55 15.23 -7.14 11.78
C ILE A 55 15.90 -6.01 12.55
N ASN A 56 15.15 -4.99 13.00
CA ASN A 56 15.69 -3.92 13.83
C ASN A 56 16.31 -4.45 15.12
N GLU A 57 15.68 -5.43 15.78
CA GLU A 57 16.23 -6.08 16.98
C GLU A 57 17.61 -6.71 16.69
N VAL A 58 17.75 -7.41 15.56
CA VAL A 58 19.05 -7.97 15.15
C VAL A 58 20.08 -6.86 14.95
N ILE A 59 19.73 -5.77 14.28
CA ILE A 59 20.64 -4.64 14.06
C ILE A 59 21.03 -3.99 15.39
N CYS A 60 20.08 -3.81 16.32
CA CYS A 60 20.34 -3.29 17.67
C CYS A 60 21.32 -4.20 18.46
N GLN A 61 21.13 -5.51 18.39
CA GLN A 61 22.05 -6.46 19.06
C GLN A 61 23.47 -6.42 18.48
N LEU A 62 23.60 -6.16 17.19
CA LEU A 62 24.91 -6.09 16.52
C LEU A 62 25.63 -4.76 16.70
N THR A 63 24.89 -3.65 16.81
CA THR A 63 25.48 -2.30 16.71
C THR A 63 25.14 -1.38 17.88
N GLY A 64 24.29 -1.83 18.81
CA GLY A 64 23.67 -0.99 19.83
C GLY A 64 22.59 -0.09 19.25
N GLU A 65 21.76 0.53 20.10
CA GLU A 65 20.64 1.36 19.66
C GLU A 65 21.04 2.57 18.82
N GLU A 66 22.14 3.24 19.19
CA GLU A 66 22.65 4.38 18.44
C GLU A 66 23.18 3.95 17.05
N GLY A 67 23.90 2.82 17.00
CA GLY A 67 24.37 2.23 15.76
C GLY A 67 23.20 1.81 14.86
N ALA A 68 22.15 1.23 15.42
CA ALA A 68 20.95 0.87 14.68
C ALA A 68 20.24 2.11 14.11
N ARG A 69 20.08 3.19 14.88
CA ARG A 69 19.54 4.46 14.36
C ARG A 69 20.36 5.03 13.21
N ALA A 70 21.69 5.01 13.33
CA ALA A 70 22.61 5.45 12.27
C ALA A 70 22.50 4.57 11.02
N PHE A 71 22.40 3.25 11.21
CA PHE A 71 22.20 2.28 10.13
C PHE A 71 20.92 2.56 9.35
N TRP A 72 19.77 2.65 10.02
CA TRP A 72 18.49 2.86 9.36
C TRP A 72 18.41 4.21 8.64
N ARG A 73 18.94 5.28 9.22
CA ARG A 73 19.03 6.56 8.55
C ARG A 73 19.79 6.45 7.23
N THR A 74 20.98 5.83 7.23
CA THR A 74 21.77 5.61 6.03
C THR A 74 21.06 4.70 5.03
N PHE A 75 20.37 3.68 5.51
CA PHE A 75 19.61 2.74 4.69
C PHE A 75 18.48 3.47 3.95
N TYR A 76 17.66 4.26 4.64
CA TYR A 76 16.58 5.03 4.01
C TYR A 76 17.06 6.11 3.03
N GLU A 77 18.27 6.59 3.22
CA GLU A 77 18.88 7.57 2.31
C GLU A 77 19.48 6.95 1.05
N ARG A 78 19.97 5.69 1.13
CA ARG A 78 20.84 5.12 0.09
C ARG A 78 20.31 3.87 -0.59
N PHE A 79 19.34 3.17 0.00
CA PHE A 79 18.85 1.90 -0.55
C PHE A 79 18.03 2.13 -1.83
N VAL A 80 17.21 3.19 -1.86
CA VAL A 80 16.53 3.65 -3.07
C VAL A 80 16.97 5.10 -3.34
N THR A 81 17.34 5.36 -4.58
CA THR A 81 17.87 6.66 -5.04
C THR A 81 17.17 7.12 -6.33
N HIS A 82 17.38 8.37 -6.72
CA HIS A 82 16.90 8.89 -8.01
C HIS A 82 17.45 8.08 -9.21
N ALA A 83 18.67 7.53 -9.09
CA ALA A 83 19.25 6.70 -10.14
C ALA A 83 18.47 5.40 -10.37
N ASP A 84 17.94 4.80 -9.30
CA ASP A 84 17.10 3.60 -9.41
C ASP A 84 15.78 3.91 -10.11
N VAL A 85 15.12 5.02 -9.77
CA VAL A 85 13.89 5.49 -10.44
C VAL A 85 14.13 5.74 -11.92
N ARG A 86 15.25 6.38 -12.27
CA ARG A 86 15.66 6.59 -13.67
C ARG A 86 15.89 5.27 -14.40
N PHE A 87 16.54 4.32 -13.75
CA PHE A 87 16.75 2.98 -14.30
C PHE A 87 15.41 2.29 -14.61
N LEU A 88 14.44 2.36 -13.68
CA LEU A 88 13.10 1.80 -13.90
C LEU A 88 12.41 2.43 -15.13
N LYS A 89 12.51 3.75 -15.29
CA LYS A 89 12.00 4.42 -16.48
C LYS A 89 12.65 3.92 -17.77
N GLN A 90 13.98 3.80 -17.76
CA GLN A 90 14.73 3.29 -18.93
C GLN A 90 14.39 1.82 -19.23
N ALA A 91 14.06 1.02 -18.21
CA ALA A 91 13.60 -0.36 -18.36
C ALA A 91 12.14 -0.48 -18.88
N GLY A 92 11.45 0.66 -19.11
CA GLY A 92 10.11 0.69 -19.68
C GLY A 92 8.96 0.56 -18.67
N PHE A 93 9.24 0.70 -17.39
CA PHE A 93 8.20 0.82 -16.36
C PHE A 93 7.54 2.21 -16.40
N ASN A 94 6.29 2.29 -15.98
CA ASN A 94 5.54 3.55 -15.91
C ASN A 94 5.04 3.89 -14.51
N HIS A 95 5.20 2.98 -13.52
CA HIS A 95 4.90 3.30 -12.13
C HIS A 95 5.74 2.47 -11.17
N VAL A 96 5.77 2.93 -9.93
CA VAL A 96 6.29 2.20 -8.76
C VAL A 96 5.18 2.06 -7.71
N ARG A 97 5.18 0.95 -6.97
CA ARG A 97 4.36 0.74 -5.78
C ARG A 97 5.26 0.82 -4.56
N ALA A 98 5.02 1.82 -3.71
CA ALA A 98 5.81 2.09 -2.51
C ALA A 98 5.24 1.33 -1.32
N SER A 99 5.94 0.32 -0.83
CA SER A 99 5.53 -0.50 0.32
C SER A 99 5.84 0.22 1.63
N LEU A 100 4.80 0.66 2.36
CA LEU A 100 4.92 1.50 3.55
C LEU A 100 4.75 0.69 4.83
N ASN A 101 5.63 0.95 5.82
CA ASN A 101 5.43 0.53 7.20
C ASN A 101 4.94 1.73 8.02
N TRP A 102 3.80 1.60 8.68
CA TRP A 102 3.19 2.63 9.51
C TRP A 102 4.15 3.24 10.54
N ARG A 103 5.11 2.45 11.07
CA ARG A 103 6.06 2.90 12.09
C ARG A 103 6.97 4.02 11.63
N LEU A 104 7.19 4.14 10.32
CA LEU A 104 8.02 5.20 9.76
C LEU A 104 7.28 6.54 9.65
N PHE A 105 5.97 6.55 9.90
CA PHE A 105 5.12 7.74 9.80
C PHE A 105 4.71 8.30 11.17
N VAL A 106 5.17 7.68 12.26
CA VAL A 106 4.93 8.12 13.62
C VAL A 106 6.25 8.45 14.32
N THR A 107 6.21 9.22 15.41
CA THR A 107 7.40 9.45 16.24
C THR A 107 7.58 8.31 17.25
N GLU A 108 8.84 8.01 17.60
CA GLU A 108 9.17 6.93 18.55
C GLU A 108 8.61 7.19 19.96
N ASP A 109 8.66 8.44 20.40
CA ASP A 109 8.22 8.89 21.72
C ASP A 109 6.70 9.11 21.80
N GLU A 110 6.06 9.43 20.69
CA GLU A 110 4.61 9.62 20.58
C GLU A 110 4.03 8.81 19.41
N PRO A 111 3.78 7.50 19.59
CA PRO A 111 3.38 6.61 18.47
C PRO A 111 2.06 6.95 17.77
N ARG A 112 1.33 7.96 18.27
CA ARG A 112 0.12 8.49 17.62
C ARG A 112 0.35 9.82 16.90
N ARG A 113 1.52 10.41 17.03
CA ARG A 113 1.90 11.64 16.34
C ARG A 113 2.44 11.32 14.96
N LEU A 114 1.72 11.76 13.93
CA LEU A 114 2.10 11.56 12.53
C LEU A 114 3.20 12.54 12.12
N ALA A 115 4.46 12.17 12.30
CA ALA A 115 5.64 12.98 11.99
C ALA A 115 6.91 12.11 11.93
N GLY A 116 6.94 11.11 11.06
CA GLY A 116 8.08 10.19 10.94
C GLY A 116 8.89 10.40 9.66
N VAL A 117 10.04 9.73 9.57
CA VAL A 117 10.95 9.75 8.42
C VAL A 117 10.31 9.23 7.14
N GLY A 118 9.23 8.46 7.24
CA GLY A 118 8.48 7.93 6.10
C GLY A 118 7.94 9.01 5.18
N TYR A 119 7.50 10.15 5.72
CA TYR A 119 7.05 11.29 4.93
C TYR A 119 8.17 11.85 4.03
N ASP A 120 9.35 12.08 4.59
CA ASP A 120 10.50 12.59 3.82
C ASP A 120 10.96 11.60 2.74
N CYS A 121 10.89 10.30 3.03
CA CYS A 121 11.22 9.25 2.07
C CYS A 121 10.21 9.24 0.90
N LEU A 122 8.92 9.33 1.20
CA LEU A 122 7.87 9.38 0.18
C LEU A 122 7.97 10.64 -0.67
N ASP A 123 8.17 11.81 -0.05
CA ASP A 123 8.30 13.06 -0.80
C ASP A 123 9.43 12.99 -1.82
N ARG A 124 10.59 12.43 -1.42
CA ARG A 124 11.70 12.22 -2.34
C ARG A 124 11.34 11.27 -3.46
N LEU A 125 10.70 10.14 -3.15
CA LEU A 125 10.29 9.16 -4.17
C LEU A 125 9.32 9.76 -5.17
N VAL A 126 8.28 10.45 -4.67
CA VAL A 126 7.27 11.13 -5.51
C VAL A 126 7.93 12.18 -6.41
N ALA A 127 8.83 13.01 -5.84
CA ALA A 127 9.57 14.00 -6.61
C ALA A 127 10.45 13.37 -7.70
N TRP A 128 11.14 12.26 -7.41
CA TRP A 128 11.96 11.54 -8.40
C TRP A 128 11.09 10.91 -9.49
N CYS A 129 9.98 10.26 -9.11
CA CYS A 129 9.06 9.66 -10.07
C CYS A 129 8.44 10.73 -10.98
N LYS A 130 8.01 11.87 -10.41
CA LYS A 130 7.51 13.02 -11.17
C LYS A 130 8.53 13.53 -12.18
N ALA A 131 9.79 13.70 -11.76
CA ALA A 131 10.88 14.16 -12.63
C ALA A 131 11.18 13.23 -13.80
N GLU A 132 11.04 11.92 -13.60
CA GLU A 132 11.28 10.90 -14.62
C GLU A 132 9.98 10.50 -15.39
N GLY A 133 8.84 11.10 -15.05
CA GLY A 133 7.53 10.78 -15.66
C GLY A 133 7.06 9.35 -15.36
N LEU A 134 7.26 8.89 -14.10
CA LEU A 134 6.63 7.70 -13.56
C LEU A 134 5.52 8.07 -12.59
N TYR A 135 4.57 7.17 -12.43
CA TYR A 135 3.53 7.25 -11.41
C TYR A 135 3.93 6.53 -10.12
N VAL A 136 3.23 6.85 -9.03
CA VAL A 136 3.41 6.21 -7.72
C VAL A 136 2.08 5.69 -7.21
N VAL A 137 2.06 4.45 -6.70
CA VAL A 137 0.99 3.89 -5.87
C VAL A 137 1.52 3.81 -4.45
N LEU A 138 0.81 4.40 -3.49
CA LEU A 138 1.12 4.27 -2.07
C LEU A 138 0.45 3.02 -1.52
N ASP A 139 1.22 2.12 -0.93
CA ASP A 139 0.77 0.82 -0.46
C ASP A 139 1.02 0.65 1.04
N MET A 140 -0.04 0.55 1.83
CA MET A 140 0.10 0.21 3.24
C MET A 140 0.43 -1.27 3.39
N HIS A 141 1.72 -1.56 3.34
CA HIS A 141 2.24 -2.92 3.41
C HIS A 141 2.35 -3.44 4.85
N GLY A 142 2.56 -2.55 5.81
CA GLY A 142 2.53 -2.84 7.24
C GLY A 142 1.65 -1.83 7.96
N ALA A 143 0.40 -2.20 8.24
CA ALA A 143 -0.56 -1.38 8.97
C ALA A 143 -0.43 -1.54 10.49
N PRO A 144 -0.86 -0.55 11.30
CA PRO A 144 -0.94 -0.68 12.74
C PRO A 144 -1.67 -1.96 13.17
N GLY A 145 -1.06 -2.76 14.03
CA GLY A 145 -1.60 -4.03 14.49
C GLY A 145 -1.42 -5.21 13.53
N GLY A 146 -0.98 -4.95 12.28
CA GLY A 146 -0.84 -5.95 11.23
C GLY A 146 -2.18 -6.28 10.55
N GLN A 147 -2.20 -6.23 9.23
CA GLN A 147 -3.37 -6.53 8.40
C GLN A 147 -3.38 -7.95 7.87
N THR A 148 -2.22 -8.57 7.70
CA THR A 148 -2.08 -9.94 7.20
C THR A 148 -2.01 -10.94 8.33
N GLY A 149 -1.26 -10.60 9.40
CA GLY A 149 -0.92 -11.52 10.49
C GLY A 149 0.19 -12.50 10.10
N ASP A 150 1.01 -12.17 9.12
CA ASP A 150 2.11 -12.99 8.61
C ASP A 150 3.40 -12.15 8.48
N ASN A 151 4.47 -12.75 7.99
CA ASN A 151 5.80 -12.14 7.85
C ASN A 151 5.88 -10.96 6.88
N ILE A 152 4.88 -10.79 6.03
CA ILE A 152 4.81 -9.70 5.04
C ILE A 152 4.23 -8.39 5.59
N ASP A 153 3.87 -8.37 6.86
CA ASP A 153 3.56 -7.16 7.61
C ASP A 153 4.42 -7.06 8.88
N ASP A 154 4.25 -6.04 9.70
CA ASP A 154 4.99 -5.90 10.96
C ASP A 154 4.18 -6.40 12.17
N SER A 155 3.36 -7.44 11.98
CA SER A 155 2.53 -8.06 13.03
C SER A 155 3.31 -8.99 13.95
N TRP A 156 2.62 -9.48 15.00
CA TRP A 156 3.09 -10.54 15.89
C TRP A 156 2.58 -11.94 15.48
N GLY A 157 2.29 -12.16 14.18
CA GLY A 157 1.70 -13.40 13.70
C GLY A 157 0.20 -13.48 13.92
N TYR A 158 -0.46 -12.32 14.05
CA TYR A 158 -1.91 -12.20 14.20
C TYR A 158 -2.40 -10.85 13.67
N PRO A 159 -3.54 -10.79 12.94
CA PRO A 159 -4.02 -9.57 12.31
C PRO A 159 -4.85 -8.73 13.28
N PHE A 160 -4.20 -8.16 14.30
CA PHE A 160 -4.85 -7.35 15.35
C PHE A 160 -5.57 -6.11 14.81
N LEU A 161 -5.23 -5.63 13.62
CA LEU A 161 -5.90 -4.49 13.00
C LEU A 161 -7.43 -4.64 13.02
N TYR A 162 -7.95 -5.85 12.79
CA TYR A 162 -9.40 -6.09 12.70
C TYR A 162 -10.09 -6.15 14.06
N GLU A 163 -9.36 -6.19 15.16
CA GLU A 163 -9.89 -6.33 16.52
C GLU A 163 -9.52 -5.17 17.45
N CYS A 164 -8.50 -4.39 17.09
CA CYS A 164 -8.00 -3.29 17.89
C CYS A 164 -8.50 -1.94 17.35
N ALA A 165 -9.36 -1.27 18.10
CA ALA A 165 -9.94 0.02 17.73
C ALA A 165 -8.86 1.11 17.54
N GLU A 166 -7.81 1.09 18.38
CA GLU A 166 -6.69 2.03 18.31
C GLU A 166 -5.87 1.83 17.02
N SER A 167 -5.62 0.58 16.63
CA SER A 167 -4.93 0.26 15.37
C SER A 167 -5.74 0.73 14.16
N GLN A 168 -7.06 0.52 14.18
CA GLN A 168 -7.95 1.02 13.13
C GLN A 168 -7.96 2.54 13.07
N ALA A 169 -8.05 3.21 14.22
CA ALA A 169 -8.05 4.67 14.29
C ALA A 169 -6.74 5.26 13.76
N LEU A 170 -5.60 4.66 14.10
CA LEU A 170 -4.29 5.11 13.62
C LEU A 170 -4.12 4.85 12.10
N THR A 171 -4.60 3.71 11.59
CA THR A 171 -4.60 3.41 10.15
C THR A 171 -5.42 4.45 9.39
N ILE A 172 -6.61 4.79 9.88
CA ILE A 172 -7.49 5.79 9.28
C ILE A 172 -6.83 7.17 9.30
N ALA A 173 -6.25 7.57 10.43
CA ALA A 173 -5.57 8.86 10.57
C ALA A 173 -4.34 8.97 9.65
N LEU A 174 -3.58 7.88 9.51
CA LEU A 174 -2.42 7.84 8.61
C LEU A 174 -2.84 7.99 7.15
N TRP A 175 -3.87 7.28 6.71
CA TRP A 175 -4.40 7.44 5.36
C TRP A 175 -4.97 8.84 5.11
N ALA A 176 -5.67 9.44 6.08
CA ALA A 176 -6.14 10.82 5.97
C ALA A 176 -4.97 11.81 5.81
N SER A 177 -3.91 11.64 6.58
CA SER A 177 -2.71 12.47 6.49
C SER A 177 -1.97 12.31 5.15
N LEU A 178 -1.86 11.10 4.62
CA LEU A 178 -1.27 10.86 3.30
C LEU A 178 -2.15 11.43 2.18
N ALA A 179 -3.46 11.30 2.30
CA ALA A 179 -4.41 11.86 1.35
C ALA A 179 -4.35 13.41 1.33
N GLU A 180 -4.33 14.04 2.51
CA GLU A 180 -4.16 15.51 2.62
C GLU A 180 -2.84 15.97 1.97
N ARG A 181 -1.75 15.22 2.20
CA ARG A 181 -0.42 15.57 1.69
C ARG A 181 -0.31 15.47 0.18
N TYR A 182 -0.95 14.49 -0.44
CA TYR A 182 -0.80 14.22 -1.87
C TYR A 182 -2.06 14.51 -2.71
N ALA A 183 -3.11 15.12 -2.13
CA ALA A 183 -4.38 15.40 -2.81
C ALA A 183 -4.23 16.09 -4.18
N ASP A 184 -3.22 16.97 -4.31
CA ASP A 184 -2.95 17.75 -5.50
C ASP A 184 -1.73 17.25 -6.31
N GLU A 185 -1.24 16.03 -6.04
CA GLU A 185 -0.05 15.48 -6.71
C GLU A 185 -0.44 14.41 -7.76
N PRO A 186 -0.57 14.76 -9.04
CA PRO A 186 -1.06 13.83 -10.07
C PRO A 186 -0.08 12.72 -10.44
N SER A 187 1.18 12.76 -10.00
CA SER A 187 2.10 11.63 -10.15
C SER A 187 1.81 10.50 -9.17
N VAL A 188 1.13 10.76 -8.06
CA VAL A 188 0.48 9.72 -7.25
C VAL A 188 -0.81 9.33 -7.96
N ILE A 189 -1.03 8.07 -8.27
CA ILE A 189 -2.26 7.62 -8.94
C ILE A 189 -3.29 7.03 -7.99
N GLY A 190 -2.86 6.61 -6.81
CA GLY A 190 -3.80 6.08 -5.84
C GLY A 190 -3.16 5.44 -4.62
N TYR A 191 -4.04 4.99 -3.77
CA TYR A 191 -3.79 4.44 -2.44
C TYR A 191 -4.21 2.96 -2.40
N ASP A 192 -3.25 2.06 -2.24
CA ASP A 192 -3.48 0.63 -2.00
C ASP A 192 -3.59 0.43 -0.48
N LEU A 193 -4.82 0.30 -0.02
CA LEU A 193 -5.17 0.54 1.38
C LEU A 193 -4.55 -0.46 2.34
N LEU A 194 -4.48 -1.73 1.98
CA LEU A 194 -3.87 -2.78 2.78
C LEU A 194 -3.28 -3.85 1.86
N ASN A 195 -1.98 -4.09 1.96
CA ASN A 195 -1.34 -5.19 1.27
C ASN A 195 -1.77 -6.53 1.87
N GLU A 196 -2.23 -7.44 1.03
CA GLU A 196 -2.46 -8.86 1.36
C GLU A 196 -3.20 -9.09 2.69
N PRO A 197 -4.41 -8.52 2.87
CA PRO A 197 -5.14 -8.64 4.13
C PRO A 197 -5.52 -10.07 4.43
N ILE A 198 -5.46 -10.42 5.72
CA ILE A 198 -5.92 -11.68 6.31
C ILE A 198 -5.27 -12.90 5.66
N ALA A 199 -4.23 -13.44 6.28
CA ALA A 199 -3.60 -14.67 5.81
C ALA A 199 -4.60 -15.84 5.74
N GLY A 200 -4.42 -16.72 4.76
CA GLY A 200 -5.42 -17.74 4.41
C GLY A 200 -5.66 -18.83 5.45
N TYR A 201 -4.87 -18.88 6.51
CA TYR A 201 -5.03 -19.82 7.63
C TYR A 201 -5.83 -19.26 8.82
N PHE A 202 -6.21 -17.97 8.79
CA PHE A 202 -7.12 -17.40 9.79
C PHE A 202 -8.59 -17.74 9.47
N ASP A 203 -9.41 -17.75 10.50
CA ASP A 203 -10.83 -18.07 10.40
C ASP A 203 -11.58 -17.03 9.55
N ARG A 204 -12.15 -17.49 8.44
CA ARG A 204 -12.85 -16.66 7.47
C ARG A 204 -14.11 -16.01 8.04
N ASP A 205 -14.84 -16.75 8.85
CA ASP A 205 -16.12 -16.28 9.38
C ASP A 205 -15.92 -15.19 10.43
N ILE A 206 -14.74 -15.17 11.06
CA ILE A 206 -14.35 -14.13 12.02
C ILE A 206 -13.79 -12.90 11.32
N PHE A 207 -12.86 -13.06 10.37
CA PHE A 207 -12.07 -11.94 9.84
C PHE A 207 -12.64 -11.33 8.56
N ASN A 208 -13.11 -12.13 7.60
CA ASN A 208 -13.60 -11.64 6.32
C ASN A 208 -14.69 -10.57 6.45
N PRO A 209 -15.70 -10.71 7.36
CA PRO A 209 -16.75 -9.69 7.51
C PRO A 209 -16.25 -8.33 8.03
N ARG A 210 -15.02 -8.25 8.55
CA ARG A 210 -14.44 -7.03 9.12
C ARG A 210 -13.68 -6.19 8.10
N LEU A 211 -13.29 -6.77 6.95
CA LEU A 211 -12.41 -6.12 5.99
C LEU A 211 -13.10 -4.95 5.26
N GLU A 212 -14.21 -5.20 4.58
CA GLU A 212 -14.89 -4.16 3.81
C GLU A 212 -15.43 -3.00 4.68
N PRO A 213 -15.99 -3.24 5.88
CA PRO A 213 -16.35 -2.14 6.79
C PRO A 213 -15.17 -1.25 7.19
N LEU A 214 -13.97 -1.83 7.38
CA LEU A 214 -12.77 -1.05 7.66
C LEU A 214 -12.36 -0.22 6.43
N TYR A 215 -12.37 -0.81 5.24
CA TYR A 215 -12.09 -0.09 3.99
C TYR A 215 -13.03 1.10 3.80
N LYS A 216 -14.34 0.95 4.02
CA LYS A 216 -15.31 2.04 3.92
C LYS A 216 -14.97 3.21 4.84
N ARG A 217 -14.50 2.94 6.07
CA ARG A 217 -14.09 3.98 7.02
C ARG A 217 -12.79 4.67 6.57
N ILE A 218 -11.82 3.93 6.06
CA ILE A 218 -10.58 4.49 5.52
C ILE A 218 -10.89 5.37 4.32
N VAL A 219 -11.69 4.87 3.36
CA VAL A 219 -12.06 5.63 2.16
C VAL A 219 -12.80 6.91 2.53
N ALA A 220 -13.73 6.88 3.47
CA ALA A 220 -14.43 8.08 3.93
C ALA A 220 -13.45 9.14 4.48
N ALA A 221 -12.42 8.72 5.22
CA ALA A 221 -11.39 9.63 5.74
C ALA A 221 -10.49 10.19 4.61
N ILE A 222 -10.10 9.37 3.64
CA ILE A 222 -9.37 9.82 2.45
C ILE A 222 -10.18 10.84 1.67
N ARG A 223 -11.46 10.55 1.39
CA ARG A 223 -12.34 11.42 0.58
C ARG A 223 -12.66 12.77 1.23
N ALA A 224 -12.46 12.91 2.53
CA ALA A 224 -12.54 14.20 3.21
C ALA A 224 -11.41 15.18 2.76
N HIS A 225 -10.31 14.67 2.24
CA HIS A 225 -9.15 15.43 1.78
C HIS A 225 -8.90 15.32 0.28
N ASP A 226 -9.18 14.17 -0.31
CA ASP A 226 -8.79 13.83 -1.66
C ASP A 226 -9.92 13.18 -2.47
N PRO A 227 -10.55 13.93 -3.37
CA PRO A 227 -11.56 13.43 -4.28
C PRO A 227 -10.98 12.83 -5.57
N ASN A 228 -9.65 12.93 -5.80
CA ASN A 228 -9.05 12.70 -7.11
C ASN A 228 -8.49 11.28 -7.29
N HIS A 229 -7.75 10.78 -6.31
CA HIS A 229 -6.96 9.56 -6.46
C HIS A 229 -7.79 8.27 -6.43
N ILE A 230 -7.27 7.26 -7.12
CA ILE A 230 -7.85 5.91 -7.15
C ILE A 230 -7.62 5.24 -5.79
N ILE A 231 -8.62 4.51 -5.31
CA ILE A 231 -8.49 3.62 -4.17
C ILE A 231 -8.34 2.19 -4.68
N PHE A 232 -7.23 1.55 -4.34
CA PHE A 232 -7.00 0.15 -4.62
C PHE A 232 -7.37 -0.71 -3.42
N LEU A 233 -8.19 -1.75 -3.65
CA LEU A 233 -8.66 -2.65 -2.61
C LEU A 233 -8.18 -4.07 -2.89
N GLY A 234 -7.48 -4.64 -1.95
CA GLY A 234 -7.09 -6.05 -1.94
C GLY A 234 -8.13 -6.92 -1.24
N GLY A 235 -8.43 -8.10 -1.79
CA GLY A 235 -9.30 -9.09 -1.14
C GLY A 235 -8.62 -9.78 0.05
N ALA A 236 -9.37 -10.55 0.83
CA ALA A 236 -8.80 -11.38 1.89
C ALA A 236 -7.89 -12.50 1.33
N ARG A 237 -7.26 -13.26 2.23
CA ARG A 237 -6.39 -14.40 1.89
C ARG A 237 -5.26 -14.02 0.92
N TRP A 238 -4.45 -13.04 1.34
CA TRP A 238 -3.36 -12.50 0.52
C TRP A 238 -3.83 -11.98 -0.85
N ASN A 239 -4.89 -11.16 -0.86
CA ASN A 239 -5.52 -10.59 -2.07
C ASN A 239 -6.10 -11.63 -3.04
N THR A 240 -6.50 -12.81 -2.59
CA THR A 240 -7.06 -13.83 -3.47
C THR A 240 -8.56 -14.04 -3.33
N ASP A 241 -9.17 -13.63 -2.22
CA ASP A 241 -10.59 -13.86 -1.92
C ASP A 241 -11.41 -12.58 -2.02
N PHE A 242 -12.14 -12.43 -3.12
CA PHE A 242 -13.01 -11.28 -3.39
C PHE A 242 -14.44 -11.45 -2.86
N SER A 243 -14.76 -12.60 -2.21
CA SER A 243 -16.07 -12.82 -1.59
C SER A 243 -16.36 -11.84 -0.44
N VAL A 244 -15.36 -11.14 0.04
CA VAL A 244 -15.43 -10.12 1.08
C VAL A 244 -16.10 -8.82 0.62
N PHE A 245 -16.20 -8.60 -0.70
CA PHE A 245 -16.69 -7.36 -1.27
C PHE A 245 -18.17 -7.45 -1.66
N GLY A 246 -18.91 -6.41 -1.26
CA GLY A 246 -20.22 -6.08 -1.81
C GLY A 246 -20.10 -5.21 -3.08
N PRO A 247 -21.21 -4.52 -3.47
CA PRO A 247 -21.15 -3.54 -4.54
C PRO A 247 -20.17 -2.41 -4.26
N PRO A 248 -19.52 -1.85 -5.32
CA PRO A 248 -18.64 -0.70 -5.16
C PRO A 248 -19.31 0.45 -4.38
N PHE A 249 -18.58 1.05 -3.49
CA PHE A 249 -19.05 2.08 -2.57
C PHE A 249 -18.38 3.45 -2.78
N ASP A 250 -17.54 3.55 -3.81
CA ASP A 250 -16.89 4.80 -4.25
C ASP A 250 -16.68 4.71 -5.76
N ASP A 251 -16.72 5.85 -6.45
CA ASP A 251 -16.67 5.90 -7.92
C ASP A 251 -15.26 5.69 -8.50
N LYS A 252 -14.23 5.73 -7.66
CA LYS A 252 -12.82 5.57 -8.07
C LYS A 252 -12.16 4.38 -7.37
N LEU A 253 -12.88 3.25 -7.28
CA LEU A 253 -12.32 1.99 -6.80
C LEU A 253 -11.66 1.21 -7.93
N ALA A 254 -10.54 0.59 -7.61
CA ALA A 254 -9.93 -0.49 -8.37
C ALA A 254 -9.63 -1.66 -7.43
N TYR A 255 -9.77 -2.87 -7.93
CA TYR A 255 -9.54 -4.07 -7.13
C TYR A 255 -8.25 -4.73 -7.57
N THR A 256 -7.44 -5.17 -6.58
CA THR A 256 -6.15 -5.82 -6.82
C THR A 256 -6.18 -7.26 -6.37
N PHE A 257 -5.51 -8.14 -7.11
CA PHE A 257 -5.29 -9.51 -6.68
C PHE A 257 -3.82 -9.89 -6.82
N HIS A 258 -3.35 -10.78 -5.94
CA HIS A 258 -1.99 -11.29 -5.96
C HIS A 258 -2.02 -12.78 -6.28
N ARG A 259 -1.20 -13.20 -7.24
CA ARG A 259 -1.03 -14.60 -7.62
C ARG A 259 0.44 -14.90 -7.86
N TYR A 260 0.95 -15.78 -7.07
CA TYR A 260 2.30 -16.32 -7.14
C TYR A 260 2.22 -17.85 -7.17
N TRP A 261 3.19 -18.49 -7.80
CA TRP A 261 3.36 -19.95 -7.80
C TRP A 261 2.25 -20.75 -8.49
N ASP A 262 1.29 -20.08 -9.08
CA ASP A 262 0.19 -20.70 -9.82
C ASP A 262 0.55 -20.89 -11.30
N PRO A 263 0.03 -21.92 -11.98
CA PRO A 263 0.12 -22.02 -13.43
C PRO A 263 -0.55 -20.82 -14.10
N VAL A 264 0.13 -20.21 -15.07
CA VAL A 264 -0.42 -19.07 -15.83
C VAL A 264 -1.45 -19.59 -16.84
N THR A 265 -2.71 -19.69 -16.41
CA THR A 265 -3.85 -20.15 -17.22
C THR A 265 -4.99 -19.13 -17.15
N PRO A 266 -5.91 -19.10 -18.13
CA PRO A 266 -7.11 -18.26 -18.06
C PRO A 266 -7.94 -18.48 -16.79
N ALA A 267 -8.05 -19.72 -16.32
CA ALA A 267 -8.77 -20.08 -15.09
C ALA A 267 -8.24 -19.37 -13.83
N LEU A 268 -6.96 -18.97 -13.83
CA LEU A 268 -6.36 -18.23 -12.71
C LEU A 268 -7.05 -16.88 -12.47
N VAL A 269 -7.47 -16.20 -13.52
CA VAL A 269 -8.05 -14.86 -13.47
C VAL A 269 -9.58 -14.85 -13.58
N GLU A 270 -10.18 -15.97 -13.92
CA GLU A 270 -11.63 -16.09 -14.15
C GLU A 270 -12.49 -15.58 -12.98
N PRO A 271 -12.23 -15.90 -11.68
CA PRO A 271 -13.02 -15.39 -10.57
C PRO A 271 -13.02 -13.86 -10.45
N TYR A 272 -11.91 -13.22 -10.83
CA TYR A 272 -11.77 -11.76 -10.79
C TYR A 272 -12.47 -11.10 -11.99
N LEU A 273 -12.49 -11.76 -13.15
CA LEU A 273 -13.26 -11.32 -14.31
C LEU A 273 -14.76 -11.44 -14.07
N GLU A 274 -15.23 -12.52 -13.40
CA GLU A 274 -16.61 -12.67 -12.97
C GLU A 274 -17.02 -11.58 -11.96
N PHE A 275 -16.17 -11.29 -10.98
CA PHE A 275 -16.39 -10.20 -10.04
C PHE A 275 -16.52 -8.86 -10.78
N SER A 276 -15.58 -8.54 -11.68
CA SER A 276 -15.64 -7.35 -12.52
C SER A 276 -16.90 -7.31 -13.39
N ALA A 277 -17.34 -8.45 -13.94
CA ALA A 277 -18.56 -8.52 -14.76
C ALA A 277 -19.83 -8.24 -13.95
N ARG A 278 -19.82 -8.58 -12.65
CA ARG A 278 -20.98 -8.40 -11.76
C ARG A 278 -21.21 -6.94 -11.38
N TYR A 279 -20.17 -6.16 -11.24
CA TYR A 279 -20.23 -4.82 -10.63
C TYR A 279 -19.88 -3.67 -11.58
N ASN A 280 -19.70 -3.96 -12.87
CA ASN A 280 -19.46 -2.92 -13.89
C ASN A 280 -20.43 -3.01 -15.07
#